data_c17a5e0ec4a73392663bdfd01db9ca38
#
_entry.id   c17a5e0ec4a73392663bdfd01db9ca38
#
_cell.length_a   1.000
_cell.length_b   1.000
_cell.length_c   1.000
_cell.angle_alpha   90.00
_cell.angle_beta   90.00
_cell.angle_gamma   90.00
#
_symmetry.space_group_name_H-M   'P 1'
#
loop_
_entity.id
_entity.type
_entity.pdbx_description
1 polymer ?
#
loop_
_entity_poly.entity_id
_entity_poly.type
_entity_poly.pdbx_seq_one_letter_code
_entity_poly.pdbx_strand_id
1 'polypeptide(L)'
;MPVKKLKDFLDKEKIKYITIVHSPAYTAQEVAASAHITGKELAKTVIVELDGKMAMAVLPANRKIVLQDLREVTGSEEVKFASEEDFQVEFPGCETGAMPPFGNLYGMDVYMAESLNANDEIAFNAGSHTEIIKMKFEDFEHLVKPKVVSFTT
;
A
#
# COMPACT_ATOMS: atom_id res chain seq x y z
N MET A 1 -14.67 10.51 -1.63
CA MET A 1 -13.84 9.67 -2.52
C MET A 1 -12.49 9.42 -1.86
N PRO A 2 -11.94 8.22 -1.97
CA PRO A 2 -10.67 7.86 -1.30
C PRO A 2 -9.49 8.71 -1.73
N VAL A 3 -9.41 9.04 -3.02
CA VAL A 3 -8.34 9.91 -3.54
C VAL A 3 -8.39 11.28 -2.88
N LYS A 4 -9.58 11.83 -2.73
CA LYS A 4 -9.76 13.13 -2.07
C LYS A 4 -9.34 13.07 -0.60
N LYS A 5 -9.75 12.04 0.12
CA LYS A 5 -9.39 11.85 1.52
C LYS A 5 -7.87 11.81 1.70
N LEU A 6 -7.18 11.09 0.83
CA LEU A 6 -5.73 11.00 0.85
C LEU A 6 -5.07 12.33 0.51
N LYS A 7 -5.53 12.99 -0.56
CA LYS A 7 -4.98 14.29 -0.97
C LYS A 7 -5.20 15.36 0.10
N ASP A 8 -6.38 15.40 0.69
CA ASP A 8 -6.68 16.34 1.77
C ASP A 8 -5.75 16.12 2.96
N PHE A 9 -5.48 14.86 3.30
CA PHE A 9 -4.55 14.52 4.39
C PHE A 9 -3.13 14.99 4.06
N LEU A 10 -2.64 14.71 2.86
CA LEU A 10 -1.29 15.12 2.44
C LEU A 10 -1.17 16.65 2.38
N ASP A 11 -2.18 17.32 1.89
CA ASP A 11 -2.21 18.78 1.80
C ASP A 11 -2.22 19.42 3.20
N LYS A 12 -2.98 18.86 4.12
CA LYS A 12 -3.03 19.30 5.51
C LYS A 12 -1.67 19.18 6.19
N GLU A 13 -0.95 18.09 5.89
CA GLU A 13 0.40 17.84 6.43
C GLU A 13 1.49 18.59 5.65
N LYS A 14 1.12 19.35 4.61
CA LYS A 14 2.03 20.13 3.77
C LYS A 14 3.09 19.27 3.08
N ILE A 15 2.69 18.09 2.66
CA ILE A 15 3.57 17.14 1.97
C ILE A 15 3.55 17.40 0.47
N LYS A 16 4.74 17.40 -0.13
CA LYS A 16 4.88 17.50 -1.57
C LYS A 16 4.71 16.13 -2.20
N TYR A 17 3.83 16.04 -3.18
CA TYR A 17 3.61 14.81 -3.94
C TYR A 17 3.23 15.15 -5.37
N ILE A 18 3.39 14.18 -6.25
CA ILE A 18 2.93 14.31 -7.63
C ILE A 18 1.86 13.27 -7.90
N THR A 19 0.94 13.61 -8.78
CA THR A 19 -0.12 12.71 -9.23
C THR A 19 0.16 12.30 -10.66
N ILE A 20 0.11 11.00 -10.94
CA ILE A 20 0.33 10.44 -12.27
C ILE A 20 -0.97 9.74 -12.68
N VAL A 21 -1.58 10.22 -13.78
CA VAL A 21 -2.76 9.59 -14.36
C VAL A 21 -2.29 8.72 -15.52
N HIS A 22 -2.74 7.50 -15.58
CA HIS A 22 -2.32 6.55 -16.60
C HIS A 22 -3.51 5.73 -17.12
N SER A 23 -3.29 4.94 -18.17
CA SER A 23 -4.30 4.05 -18.71
C SER A 23 -4.75 3.04 -17.66
N PRO A 24 -6.03 2.59 -17.67
CA PRO A 24 -6.49 1.60 -16.72
C PRO A 24 -5.60 0.36 -16.69
N ALA A 25 -5.18 -0.05 -15.50
CA ALA A 25 -4.34 -1.21 -15.28
C ALA A 25 -4.74 -1.85 -13.95
N TYR A 26 -4.90 -3.16 -13.92
CA TYR A 26 -5.50 -3.88 -12.80
C TYR A 26 -4.52 -4.67 -11.96
N THR A 27 -3.32 -4.94 -12.46
CA THR A 27 -2.25 -5.56 -11.66
C THR A 27 -1.19 -4.52 -11.34
N ALA A 28 -0.47 -4.73 -10.23
CA ALA A 28 0.61 -3.82 -9.85
C ALA A 28 1.67 -3.71 -10.95
N GLN A 29 1.96 -4.80 -11.64
CA GLN A 29 2.93 -4.82 -12.74
C GLN A 29 2.43 -4.03 -13.95
N GLU A 30 1.15 -4.15 -14.30
CA GLU A 30 0.54 -3.37 -15.37
C GLU A 30 0.53 -1.88 -15.03
N VAL A 31 0.24 -1.54 -13.77
CA VAL A 31 0.27 -0.15 -13.29
C VAL A 31 1.68 0.43 -13.44
N ALA A 32 2.69 -0.31 -13.01
CA ALA A 32 4.08 0.12 -13.12
C ALA A 32 4.46 0.39 -14.59
N ALA A 33 4.10 -0.51 -15.50
CA ALA A 33 4.39 -0.36 -16.92
C ALA A 33 3.65 0.85 -17.52
N SER A 34 2.37 1.01 -17.22
CA SER A 34 1.55 2.12 -17.74
C SER A 34 2.03 3.48 -17.25
N ALA A 35 2.51 3.56 -16.02
CA ALA A 35 2.97 4.81 -15.42
C ALA A 35 4.47 5.07 -15.61
N HIS A 36 5.18 4.15 -16.25
CA HIS A 36 6.63 4.22 -16.43
C HIS A 36 7.40 4.30 -15.10
N ILE A 37 6.89 3.58 -14.09
CA ILE A 37 7.51 3.49 -12.77
C ILE A 37 8.08 2.08 -12.59
N THR A 38 9.24 1.98 -11.94
CA THR A 38 9.86 0.66 -11.71
C THR A 38 9.05 -0.13 -10.68
N GLY A 39 9.04 -1.46 -10.82
CA GLY A 39 8.37 -2.33 -9.86
C GLY A 39 8.97 -2.27 -8.45
N LYS A 40 10.21 -1.78 -8.31
CA LYS A 40 10.87 -1.59 -7.01
C LYS A 40 10.29 -0.40 -6.27
N GLU A 41 9.90 0.64 -6.99
CA GLU A 41 9.44 1.91 -6.45
C GLU A 41 7.92 1.91 -6.21
N LEU A 42 7.18 1.19 -7.05
CA LEU A 42 5.73 1.08 -6.90
C LEU A 42 5.40 0.11 -5.79
N ALA A 43 4.71 0.60 -4.77
CA ALA A 43 4.24 -0.20 -3.66
C ALA A 43 2.82 -0.68 -3.94
N LYS A 44 2.55 -1.94 -3.64
CA LYS A 44 1.19 -2.47 -3.66
C LYS A 44 0.73 -2.75 -2.23
N THR A 45 -0.55 -2.56 -2.00
CA THR A 45 -1.18 -2.76 -0.69
C THR A 45 -2.03 -4.01 -0.74
N VAL A 46 -1.76 -4.95 0.16
CA VAL A 46 -2.55 -6.18 0.29
C VAL A 46 -3.14 -6.22 1.68
N ILE A 47 -4.45 -6.47 1.77
CA ILE A 47 -5.10 -6.55 3.07
C ILE A 47 -5.01 -7.97 3.58
N VAL A 48 -4.48 -8.13 4.78
CA VAL A 48 -4.33 -9.43 5.43
C VAL A 48 -5.07 -9.44 6.76
N GLU A 49 -5.35 -10.62 7.28
CA GLU A 49 -5.89 -10.80 8.63
C GLU A 49 -4.83 -11.46 9.49
N LEU A 50 -4.49 -10.81 10.59
CA LEU A 50 -3.55 -11.30 11.59
C LEU A 50 -4.36 -11.62 12.84
N ASP A 51 -4.57 -12.91 13.12
CA ASP A 51 -5.40 -13.38 14.23
C ASP A 51 -6.80 -12.72 14.22
N GLY A 52 -7.40 -12.64 13.03
CA GLY A 52 -8.73 -12.07 12.83
C GLY A 52 -8.79 -10.54 12.70
N LYS A 53 -7.67 -9.84 12.82
CA LYS A 53 -7.62 -8.39 12.70
C LYS A 53 -7.02 -7.99 11.36
N MET A 54 -7.70 -7.11 10.63
CA MET A 54 -7.20 -6.62 9.35
C MET A 54 -6.00 -5.69 9.52
N ALA A 55 -5.03 -5.85 8.62
CA ALA A 55 -3.84 -5.01 8.54
C ALA A 55 -3.42 -4.87 7.08
N MET A 56 -2.58 -3.89 6.80
CA MET A 56 -2.02 -3.68 5.47
C MET A 56 -0.63 -4.28 5.38
N ALA A 57 -0.39 -5.07 4.33
CA ALA A 57 0.94 -5.52 3.96
C ALA A 57 1.35 -4.74 2.71
N VAL A 58 2.38 -3.92 2.81
CA VAL A 58 2.85 -3.05 1.74
C VAL A 58 4.19 -3.54 1.23
N LEU A 59 4.29 -3.79 -0.06
CA LEU A 59 5.48 -4.40 -0.65
C LEU A 59 5.68 -3.90 -2.09
N PRO A 60 6.91 -4.05 -2.64
CA PRO A 60 7.15 -3.69 -4.03
C PRO A 60 6.28 -4.49 -4.98
N ALA A 61 5.85 -3.87 -6.07
CA ALA A 61 4.99 -4.49 -7.07
C ALA A 61 5.60 -5.76 -7.68
N ASN A 62 6.92 -5.85 -7.74
CA ASN A 62 7.64 -7.00 -8.31
C ASN A 62 7.96 -8.11 -7.29
N ARG A 63 7.38 -8.05 -6.11
CA ARG A 63 7.59 -9.06 -5.05
C ARG A 63 6.26 -9.72 -4.68
N LYS A 64 6.36 -10.84 -3.98
CA LYS A 64 5.19 -11.58 -3.50
C LYS A 64 5.28 -11.76 -1.99
N ILE A 65 4.12 -11.79 -1.33
CA ILE A 65 4.03 -12.05 0.10
C ILE A 65 4.29 -13.52 0.36
N VAL A 66 5.12 -13.79 1.38
CA VAL A 66 5.29 -15.12 1.93
C VAL A 66 4.56 -15.11 3.28
N LEU A 67 3.38 -15.72 3.33
CA LEU A 67 2.53 -15.69 4.54
C LEU A 67 3.22 -16.26 5.76
N GLN A 68 4.03 -17.30 5.57
CA GLN A 68 4.78 -17.90 6.68
C GLN A 68 5.76 -16.89 7.31
N ASP A 69 6.45 -16.11 6.48
CA ASP A 69 7.38 -15.10 6.97
C ASP A 69 6.61 -13.99 7.69
N LEU A 70 5.48 -13.57 7.15
CA LEU A 70 4.64 -12.55 7.79
C LEU A 70 4.14 -13.01 9.15
N ARG A 71 3.78 -14.29 9.26
CA ARG A 71 3.38 -14.91 10.51
C ARG A 71 4.50 -14.83 11.54
N GLU A 72 5.72 -15.17 11.15
CA GLU A 72 6.88 -15.16 12.04
C GLU A 72 7.24 -13.76 12.51
N VAL A 73 7.29 -12.79 11.60
CA VAL A 73 7.73 -11.43 11.95
C VAL A 73 6.67 -10.65 12.73
N THR A 74 5.40 -11.03 12.63
CA THR A 74 4.32 -10.37 13.39
C THR A 74 3.99 -11.08 14.70
N GLY A 75 4.48 -12.32 14.87
CA GLY A 75 4.16 -13.13 16.04
C GLY A 75 2.71 -13.61 16.06
N SER A 76 2.03 -13.58 14.92
CA SER A 76 0.64 -14.00 14.80
C SER A 76 0.53 -15.53 14.73
N GLU A 77 -0.55 -16.07 15.26
CA GLU A 77 -0.81 -17.51 15.18
C GLU A 77 -1.40 -17.89 13.82
N GLU A 78 -2.33 -17.06 13.31
CA GLU A 78 -2.98 -17.27 12.03
C GLU A 78 -2.85 -16.04 11.15
N VAL A 79 -2.35 -16.23 9.95
CA VAL A 79 -2.20 -15.17 8.94
C VAL A 79 -2.84 -15.65 7.64
N LYS A 80 -3.73 -14.84 7.09
CA LYS A 80 -4.39 -15.13 5.81
C LYS A 80 -4.68 -13.85 5.06
N PHE A 81 -4.93 -13.96 3.76
CA PHE A 81 -5.41 -12.83 2.97
C PHE A 81 -6.86 -12.54 3.37
N ALA A 82 -7.19 -11.26 3.53
CA ALA A 82 -8.57 -10.86 3.79
C ALA A 82 -9.39 -11.04 2.51
N SER A 83 -10.66 -11.42 2.67
CA SER A 83 -11.56 -11.53 1.51
C SER A 83 -11.99 -10.14 1.05
N GLU A 84 -12.26 -9.99 -0.25
CA GLU A 84 -12.73 -8.71 -0.80
C GLU A 84 -14.02 -8.25 -0.12
N GLU A 85 -14.93 -9.17 0.17
CA GLU A 85 -16.18 -8.86 0.86
C GLU A 85 -15.92 -8.23 2.22
N ASP A 86 -14.93 -8.74 2.95
CA ASP A 86 -14.62 -8.27 4.29
C ASP A 86 -13.95 -6.89 4.28
N PHE A 87 -12.99 -6.68 3.39
CA PHE A 87 -12.26 -5.40 3.43
C PHE A 87 -12.89 -4.28 2.59
N GLN A 88 -13.73 -4.58 1.62
CA GLN A 88 -14.39 -3.57 0.79
C GLN A 88 -15.15 -2.52 1.61
N VAL A 89 -15.78 -2.93 2.71
CA VAL A 89 -16.54 -2.03 3.58
C VAL A 89 -15.63 -1.01 4.29
N GLU A 90 -14.35 -1.35 4.46
CA GLU A 90 -13.38 -0.47 5.11
C GLU A 90 -12.82 0.58 4.15
N PHE A 91 -12.99 0.39 2.84
CA PHE A 91 -12.46 1.27 1.81
C PHE A 91 -13.56 1.74 0.84
N PRO A 92 -14.57 2.48 1.34
CA PRO A 92 -15.66 2.91 0.48
C PRO A 92 -15.15 3.77 -0.67
N GLY A 93 -15.52 3.40 -1.88
CA GLY A 93 -15.13 4.12 -3.09
C GLY A 93 -13.75 3.76 -3.65
N CYS A 94 -12.96 2.94 -2.97
CA CYS A 94 -11.71 2.41 -3.53
C CYS A 94 -12.00 1.27 -4.50
N GLU A 95 -11.27 1.24 -5.62
CA GLU A 95 -11.30 0.07 -6.49
C GLU A 95 -10.51 -1.05 -5.81
N THR A 96 -10.97 -2.28 -5.98
CA THR A 96 -10.30 -3.45 -5.39
C THR A 96 -8.86 -3.55 -5.91
N GLY A 97 -7.92 -3.69 -4.97
CA GLY A 97 -6.50 -3.77 -5.32
C GLY A 97 -5.81 -2.42 -5.48
N ALA A 98 -6.54 -1.32 -5.35
CA ALA A 98 -5.99 0.04 -5.51
C ALA A 98 -6.01 0.86 -4.23
N MET A 99 -6.13 0.22 -3.06
CA MET A 99 -6.14 0.90 -1.78
C MET A 99 -4.79 1.57 -1.51
N PRO A 100 -4.79 2.84 -1.07
CA PRO A 100 -3.53 3.50 -0.71
C PRO A 100 -2.96 2.94 0.59
N PRO A 101 -1.62 2.90 0.75
CA PRO A 101 -0.98 2.27 1.92
C PRO A 101 -0.98 3.16 3.17
N PHE A 102 -2.06 3.84 3.42
CA PHE A 102 -2.21 4.76 4.55
C PHE A 102 -3.17 4.17 5.58
N GLY A 103 -2.73 3.11 6.26
CA GLY A 103 -3.52 2.42 7.27
C GLY A 103 -4.02 3.35 8.38
N ASN A 104 -3.27 4.42 8.68
CA ASN A 104 -3.67 5.42 9.67
C ASN A 104 -4.98 6.13 9.30
N LEU A 105 -5.36 6.16 8.02
CA LEU A 105 -6.64 6.73 7.58
C LEU A 105 -7.80 5.74 7.73
N TYR A 106 -7.51 4.47 7.96
CA TYR A 106 -8.50 3.39 7.99
C TYR A 106 -8.45 2.57 9.29
N GLY A 107 -7.67 3.02 10.26
CA GLY A 107 -7.55 2.33 11.54
C GLY A 107 -6.84 0.97 11.45
N MET A 108 -5.95 0.79 10.51
CA MET A 108 -5.21 -0.45 10.31
C MET A 108 -3.72 -0.26 10.54
N ASP A 109 -3.06 -1.27 11.10
CA ASP A 109 -1.61 -1.33 11.19
C ASP A 109 -1.03 -1.55 9.79
N VAL A 110 0.15 -1.00 9.54
CA VAL A 110 0.85 -1.16 8.27
C VAL A 110 2.17 -1.89 8.50
N TYR A 111 2.33 -3.01 7.81
CA TYR A 111 3.58 -3.78 7.78
C TYR A 111 4.19 -3.58 6.40
N MET A 112 5.40 -3.07 6.34
CA MET A 112 6.05 -2.71 5.09
C MET A 112 7.29 -3.56 4.86
N ALA A 113 7.44 -4.07 3.64
CA ALA A 113 8.63 -4.82 3.25
C ALA A 113 9.87 -3.91 3.30
N GLU A 114 10.93 -4.39 3.92
CA GLU A 114 12.16 -3.62 4.08
C GLU A 114 12.79 -3.19 2.76
N SER A 115 12.54 -3.92 1.67
CA SER A 115 13.07 -3.58 0.35
C SER A 115 12.56 -2.24 -0.18
N LEU A 116 11.40 -1.75 0.28
CA LEU A 116 10.92 -0.43 -0.08
C LEU A 116 11.75 0.69 0.54
N ASN A 117 12.42 0.39 1.64
CA ASN A 117 13.25 1.34 2.38
C ASN A 117 14.51 1.75 1.60
N ALA A 118 14.83 1.02 0.55
CA ALA A 118 16.01 1.32 -0.29
C ALA A 118 15.75 2.41 -1.33
N ASN A 119 14.50 2.83 -1.50
CA ASN A 119 14.12 3.85 -2.48
C ASN A 119 14.00 5.22 -1.84
N ASP A 120 14.36 6.27 -2.59
CA ASP A 120 14.20 7.66 -2.13
C ASP A 120 12.75 8.12 -2.22
N GLU A 121 11.99 7.54 -3.15
CA GLU A 121 10.59 7.85 -3.37
C GLU A 121 9.75 6.59 -3.34
N ILE A 122 8.46 6.76 -3.02
CA ILE A 122 7.48 5.68 -3.06
C ILE A 122 6.30 6.12 -3.92
N ALA A 123 5.82 5.20 -4.75
CA ALA A 123 4.64 5.43 -5.57
C ALA A 123 3.59 4.36 -5.22
N PHE A 124 2.32 4.72 -5.28
CA PHE A 124 1.24 3.81 -4.93
C PHE A 124 -0.08 4.23 -5.59
N ASN A 125 -0.98 3.28 -5.73
CA ASN A 125 -2.33 3.58 -6.21
C ASN A 125 -3.06 4.48 -5.20
N ALA A 126 -3.81 5.43 -5.72
CA ALA A 126 -4.50 6.44 -4.93
C ALA A 126 -6.00 6.14 -4.75
N GLY A 127 -6.39 4.88 -4.79
CA GLY A 127 -7.78 4.44 -4.65
C GLY A 127 -8.43 4.04 -5.97
N SER A 128 -7.73 4.18 -7.09
CA SER A 128 -8.21 3.75 -8.41
C SER A 128 -7.07 3.13 -9.21
N HIS A 129 -7.42 2.41 -10.28
CA HIS A 129 -6.42 1.78 -11.17
C HIS A 129 -5.91 2.73 -12.26
N THR A 130 -6.22 4.02 -12.18
CA THR A 130 -5.81 5.02 -13.17
C THR A 130 -5.00 6.16 -12.58
N GLU A 131 -4.84 6.21 -11.26
CA GLU A 131 -4.13 7.31 -10.60
C GLU A 131 -3.13 6.81 -9.59
N ILE A 132 -1.90 7.33 -9.69
CA ILE A 132 -0.81 7.03 -8.78
C ILE A 132 -0.38 8.32 -8.10
N ILE A 133 -0.02 8.22 -6.82
CA ILE A 133 0.65 9.29 -6.11
C ILE A 133 2.08 8.85 -5.87
N LYS A 134 3.01 9.77 -6.08
CA LYS A 134 4.44 9.57 -5.83
C LYS A 134 4.92 10.65 -4.87
N MET A 135 5.64 10.24 -3.84
CA MET A 135 6.13 11.14 -2.81
C MET A 135 7.47 10.66 -2.26
N LYS A 136 8.14 11.49 -1.46
CA LYS A 136 9.37 11.08 -0.80
C LYS A 136 9.07 9.95 0.19
N PHE A 137 9.90 8.93 0.18
CA PHE A 137 9.77 7.81 1.10
C PHE A 137 9.84 8.27 2.56
N GLU A 138 10.75 9.20 2.85
CA GLU A 138 10.91 9.76 4.19
C GLU A 138 9.62 10.36 4.73
N ASP A 139 8.89 11.10 3.89
CA ASP A 139 7.61 11.69 4.27
C ASP A 139 6.55 10.61 4.54
N PHE A 140 6.50 9.59 3.68
CA PHE A 140 5.60 8.46 3.85
C PHE A 140 5.86 7.75 5.18
N GLU A 141 7.12 7.45 5.47
CA GLU A 141 7.51 6.77 6.71
C GLU A 141 7.13 7.59 7.94
N HIS A 142 7.32 8.90 7.88
CA HIS A 142 6.99 9.80 8.96
C HIS A 142 5.47 9.85 9.24
N LEU A 143 4.66 9.88 8.19
CA LEU A 143 3.20 9.99 8.31
C LEU A 143 2.53 8.68 8.70
N VAL A 144 2.95 7.57 8.11
CA VAL A 144 2.32 6.27 8.29
C VAL A 144 2.93 5.49 9.45
N LYS A 145 4.23 5.66 9.66
CA LYS A 145 5.01 4.93 10.68
C LYS A 145 4.81 3.42 10.56
N PRO A 146 5.09 2.86 9.38
CA PRO A 146 4.89 1.43 9.15
C PRO A 146 5.89 0.61 9.95
N LYS A 147 5.50 -0.62 10.27
CA LYS A 147 6.42 -1.59 10.86
C LYS A 147 7.20 -2.23 9.72
N VAL A 148 8.51 -1.97 9.64
CA VAL A 148 9.35 -2.47 8.57
C VAL A 148 9.82 -3.88 8.92
N VAL A 149 9.43 -4.85 8.10
CA VAL A 149 9.68 -6.27 8.34
C VAL A 149 9.98 -7.00 7.05
N SER A 150 10.51 -8.22 7.16
CA SER A 150 10.84 -9.05 6.00
C SER A 150 9.79 -10.15 5.84
N PHE A 151 8.99 -10.10 4.75
CA PHE A 151 7.93 -11.07 4.49
C PHE A 151 7.70 -11.34 3.00
N THR A 152 8.65 -10.98 2.16
CA THR A 152 8.50 -11.15 0.71
C THR A 152 9.55 -12.08 0.11
N THR A 153 9.25 -12.50 -1.12
CA THR A 153 10.23 -13.23 -1.92
C THR A 153 11.45 -12.39 -2.24
#